data_825b0c74b7a5ff19b4a2905cfa94683f
#
_entry.id   825b0c74b7a5ff19b4a2905cfa94683f
#
_cell.length_a   1.000
_cell.length_b   1.000
_cell.length_c   1.000
_cell.angle_alpha   90.00
_cell.angle_beta   90.00
_cell.angle_gamma   90.00
#
_symmetry.space_group_name_H-M   'P 1'
#
loop_
_entity.id
_entity.type
_entity.pdbx_description
1 polymer ?
#
loop_
_entity_poly.entity_id
_entity_poly.type
_entity_poly.pdbx_seq_one_letter_code
_entity_poly.pdbx_strand_id
1 'polypeptide(L)'
;MNILVTGGLGYLGSHAVVELIKQNYGVVILDNLSNSHKKNLKRIEKITSQKINFYKDDIRHKSMLHKILKDNNISGVMHFAGLKSVKKSNSQRKEYFDVNVNGTRNLINALEEID
;
A
#
# COMPACT_ATOMS: atom_id res chain seq x y z
N MET A 1 -16.83 -1.30 4.57
CA MET A 1 -15.53 -1.09 5.24
C MET A 1 -14.43 -1.01 4.20
N ASN A 2 -13.62 0.04 4.24
CA ASN A 2 -12.56 0.28 3.27
C ASN A 2 -11.19 -0.01 3.89
N ILE A 3 -10.39 -0.78 3.18
CA ILE A 3 -9.06 -1.18 3.62
C ILE A 3 -8.02 -0.58 2.68
N LEU A 4 -7.04 0.12 3.25
CA LEU A 4 -5.87 0.55 2.50
C LEU A 4 -4.85 -0.59 2.47
N VAL A 5 -4.41 -0.96 1.28
CA VAL A 5 -3.35 -1.97 1.11
C VAL A 5 -2.11 -1.28 0.57
N THR A 6 -1.10 -1.11 1.42
CA THR A 6 0.19 -0.57 0.98
C THR A 6 0.99 -1.69 0.34
N GLY A 7 1.65 -1.38 -0.78
CA GLY A 7 2.30 -2.41 -1.56
C GLY A 7 1.33 -3.37 -2.23
N GLY A 8 0.12 -2.89 -2.53
CA GLY A 8 -0.97 -3.71 -3.04
C GLY A 8 -0.77 -4.27 -4.45
N LEU A 9 0.23 -3.78 -5.18
CA LEU A 9 0.57 -4.31 -6.50
C LEU A 9 1.75 -5.28 -6.46
N GLY A 10 2.36 -5.50 -5.29
CA GLY A 10 3.38 -6.51 -5.10
C GLY A 10 2.78 -7.91 -5.05
N TYR A 11 3.64 -8.92 -4.90
CA TYR A 11 3.20 -10.32 -4.93
C TYR A 11 2.19 -10.64 -3.81
N LEU A 12 2.55 -10.43 -2.55
CA LEU A 12 1.66 -10.73 -1.43
C LEU A 12 0.49 -9.74 -1.37
N GLY A 13 0.78 -8.45 -1.59
CA GLY A 13 -0.24 -7.41 -1.54
C GLY A 13 -1.34 -7.63 -2.57
N SER A 14 -0.98 -8.03 -3.79
CA SER A 14 -1.97 -8.27 -4.83
C SER A 14 -2.91 -9.45 -4.51
N HIS A 15 -2.37 -10.52 -3.90
CA HIS A 15 -3.18 -11.62 -3.43
C HIS A 15 -4.14 -11.19 -2.32
N ALA A 16 -3.65 -10.37 -1.39
CA ALA A 16 -4.49 -9.83 -0.31
C ALA A 16 -5.61 -8.96 -0.87
N VAL A 17 -5.31 -8.11 -1.86
CA VAL A 17 -6.32 -7.25 -2.50
C VAL A 17 -7.44 -8.08 -3.11
N VAL A 18 -7.11 -9.12 -3.87
CA VAL A 18 -8.11 -10.00 -4.50
C VAL A 18 -8.98 -10.65 -3.43
N GLU A 19 -8.38 -11.16 -2.37
CA GLU A 19 -9.11 -11.83 -1.29
C GLU A 19 -10.04 -10.86 -0.56
N LEU A 20 -9.58 -9.65 -0.25
CA LEU A 20 -10.40 -8.62 0.39
C LEU A 20 -11.63 -8.28 -0.47
N ILE A 21 -11.44 -8.12 -1.77
CA ILE A 21 -12.55 -7.81 -2.67
C ILE A 21 -13.55 -8.96 -2.72
N LYS A 22 -13.08 -10.21 -2.73
CA LYS A 22 -13.96 -11.39 -2.66
C LYS A 22 -14.77 -11.42 -1.38
N GLN A 23 -14.24 -10.88 -0.29
CA GLN A 23 -14.94 -10.78 0.99
C GLN A 23 -15.78 -9.51 1.12
N ASN A 24 -15.99 -8.78 0.02
CA ASN A 24 -16.82 -7.58 -0.07
C ASN A 24 -16.27 -6.36 0.67
N TYR A 25 -14.97 -6.29 0.90
CA TYR A 25 -14.34 -5.06 1.39
C TYR A 25 -14.09 -4.09 0.24
N GLY A 26 -14.21 -2.80 0.53
CA GLY A 26 -13.66 -1.77 -0.36
C GLY A 26 -12.15 -1.75 -0.20
N VAL A 27 -11.42 -1.62 -1.29
CA VAL A 27 -9.96 -1.63 -1.28
C VAL A 27 -9.40 -0.41 -1.97
N VAL A 28 -8.43 0.22 -1.33
CA VAL A 28 -7.62 1.30 -1.90
C VAL A 28 -6.17 0.82 -1.89
N ILE A 29 -5.47 0.98 -3.00
CA ILE A 29 -4.08 0.56 -3.13
C ILE A 29 -3.16 1.78 -3.10
N LEU A 30 -2.10 1.70 -2.30
CA LEU A 30 -0.98 2.63 -2.32
C LEU A 30 0.29 1.85 -2.64
N ASP A 31 0.96 2.21 -3.73
CA ASP A 31 2.18 1.53 -4.18
C ASP A 31 3.06 2.53 -4.94
N ASN A 32 4.36 2.56 -4.64
CA ASN A 32 5.28 3.45 -5.34
C ASN A 32 5.91 2.80 -6.59
N LEU A 33 5.54 1.54 -6.86
CA LEU A 33 6.01 0.77 -8.02
C LEU A 33 7.51 0.48 -8.01
N SER A 34 8.18 0.57 -6.86
CA SER A 34 9.61 0.28 -6.78
C SER A 34 9.93 -1.21 -6.99
N ASN A 35 9.02 -2.10 -6.58
CA ASN A 35 9.16 -3.56 -6.74
C ASN A 35 7.92 -4.22 -7.37
N SER A 36 7.14 -3.45 -8.13
CA SER A 36 5.90 -3.92 -8.73
C SER A 36 5.65 -3.21 -10.05
N HIS A 37 4.60 -3.62 -10.76
CA HIS A 37 4.25 -3.02 -12.05
C HIS A 37 2.78 -2.59 -12.06
N LYS A 38 2.51 -1.44 -12.67
CA LYS A 38 1.14 -0.91 -12.81
C LYS A 38 0.22 -1.87 -13.57
N LYS A 39 0.75 -2.72 -14.44
CA LYS A 39 -0.06 -3.74 -15.15
C LYS A 39 -0.72 -4.72 -14.18
N ASN A 40 -0.20 -4.88 -12.97
CA ASN A 40 -0.82 -5.72 -11.95
C ASN A 40 -2.16 -5.17 -11.50
N LEU A 41 -2.33 -3.86 -11.52
CA LEU A 41 -3.63 -3.22 -11.24
C LEU A 41 -4.70 -3.69 -12.23
N LYS A 42 -4.38 -3.71 -13.52
CA LYS A 42 -5.31 -4.17 -14.55
C LYS A 42 -5.65 -5.64 -14.38
N ARG A 43 -4.68 -6.47 -13.99
CA ARG A 43 -4.93 -7.89 -13.71
C ARG A 43 -5.90 -8.07 -12.55
N ILE A 44 -5.69 -7.35 -11.46
CA ILE A 44 -6.56 -7.41 -10.29
C ILE A 44 -7.97 -6.96 -10.67
N GLU A 45 -8.09 -5.85 -11.40
CA GLU A 45 -9.39 -5.34 -11.83
C GLU A 45 -10.12 -6.34 -12.75
N LYS A 46 -9.36 -7.04 -13.60
CA LYS A 46 -9.94 -8.08 -14.47
C LYS A 46 -10.42 -9.29 -13.66
N ILE A 47 -9.62 -9.76 -12.73
CA ILE A 47 -9.95 -10.91 -11.87
C ILE A 47 -11.18 -10.63 -11.02
N THR A 48 -11.25 -9.43 -10.45
CA THR A 48 -12.30 -9.03 -9.51
C THR A 48 -13.51 -8.39 -10.18
N SER A 49 -13.42 -8.04 -11.45
CA SER A 49 -14.43 -7.30 -12.21
C SER A 49 -14.80 -5.96 -11.57
N GLN A 50 -13.84 -5.33 -10.89
CA GLN A 50 -14.03 -4.05 -10.21
C GLN A 50 -12.88 -3.10 -10.53
N LYS A 51 -13.22 -1.81 -10.61
CA LYS A 51 -12.20 -0.76 -10.63
C LYS A 51 -11.73 -0.48 -9.21
N ILE A 52 -10.43 -0.26 -9.06
CA ILE A 52 -9.80 -0.08 -7.74
C ILE A 52 -9.15 1.30 -7.69
N ASN A 53 -9.39 2.03 -6.60
CA ASN A 53 -8.70 3.29 -6.35
C ASN A 53 -7.22 3.00 -6.09
N PHE A 54 -6.37 3.58 -6.92
CA PHE A 54 -4.93 3.38 -6.84
C PHE A 54 -4.23 4.72 -6.73
N TYR A 55 -3.30 4.81 -5.79
CA TYR A 55 -2.41 5.95 -5.62
C TYR A 55 -0.97 5.51 -5.84
N LYS A 56 -0.32 6.10 -6.84
CA LYS A 56 1.12 5.92 -7.02
C LYS A 56 1.83 6.93 -6.14
N ASP A 57 2.18 6.51 -4.94
CA ASP A 57 2.87 7.36 -3.98
C ASP A 57 3.61 6.49 -2.97
N ASP A 58 4.25 7.13 -2.02
CA ASP A 58 5.15 6.50 -1.07
C ASP A 58 4.65 6.73 0.37
N ILE A 59 4.77 5.70 1.20
CA ILE A 59 4.42 5.81 2.63
C ILE A 59 5.25 6.85 3.38
N ARG A 60 6.35 7.31 2.80
CA ARG A 60 7.16 8.40 3.36
C ARG A 60 6.52 9.78 3.15
N HIS A 61 5.53 9.90 2.29
CA HIS A 61 4.84 11.14 1.96
C HIS A 61 3.67 11.38 2.92
N LYS A 62 3.94 12.02 4.06
CA LYS A 62 3.00 12.17 5.17
C LYS A 62 1.68 12.82 4.77
N SER A 63 1.71 13.96 4.08
CA SER A 63 0.50 14.69 3.73
C SER A 63 -0.40 13.89 2.80
N MET A 64 0.18 13.13 1.89
CA MET A 64 -0.60 12.28 0.99
C MET A 64 -1.23 11.11 1.74
N LEU A 65 -0.52 10.50 2.70
CA LEU A 65 -1.09 9.45 3.55
C LEU A 65 -2.33 9.93 4.29
N HIS A 66 -2.25 11.09 4.92
CA HIS A 66 -3.39 11.68 5.61
C HIS A 66 -4.57 11.87 4.67
N LYS A 67 -4.30 12.42 3.49
CA LYS A 67 -5.34 12.66 2.48
C LYS A 67 -5.99 11.36 2.04
N ILE A 68 -5.20 10.33 1.74
CA ILE A 68 -5.71 9.03 1.30
C ILE A 68 -6.61 8.41 2.38
N LEU A 69 -6.15 8.40 3.61
CA LEU A 69 -6.90 7.81 4.73
C LEU A 69 -8.23 8.51 4.96
N LYS A 70 -8.22 9.84 4.88
CA LYS A 70 -9.41 10.65 5.10
C LYS A 70 -10.38 10.58 3.93
N ASP A 71 -9.90 10.82 2.70
CA ASP A 71 -10.75 10.91 1.51
C ASP A 71 -11.42 9.57 1.17
N ASN A 72 -10.80 8.47 1.53
CA ASN A 72 -11.32 7.14 1.25
C ASN A 72 -12.00 6.48 2.45
N ASN A 73 -12.16 7.19 3.54
CA ASN A 73 -12.82 6.69 4.75
C ASN A 73 -12.26 5.33 5.17
N ILE A 74 -10.95 5.26 5.32
CA ILE A 74 -10.24 4.00 5.60
C ILE A 74 -10.51 3.53 7.02
N SER A 75 -10.89 2.26 7.16
CA SER A 75 -11.18 1.62 8.45
C SER A 75 -10.04 0.73 8.94
N GLY A 76 -9.16 0.31 8.05
CA GLY A 76 -8.03 -0.53 8.42
C GLY A 76 -6.96 -0.53 7.34
N VAL A 77 -5.78 -1.01 7.67
CA VAL A 77 -4.63 -1.04 6.76
C VAL A 77 -3.99 -2.42 6.79
N MET A 78 -3.69 -2.94 5.60
CA MET A 78 -2.79 -4.07 5.44
C MET A 78 -1.50 -3.56 4.80
N HIS A 79 -0.39 -3.69 5.51
CA HIS A 79 0.86 -3.04 5.15
C HIS A 79 1.86 -4.03 4.55
N PHE A 80 1.98 -4.02 3.23
CA PHE A 80 2.96 -4.82 2.49
C PHE A 80 4.05 -3.97 1.84
N ALA A 81 3.94 -2.64 1.91
CA ALA A 81 4.97 -1.76 1.37
C ALA A 81 6.27 -1.90 2.17
N GLY A 82 7.37 -2.02 1.46
CA GLY A 82 8.67 -2.16 2.07
C GLY A 82 9.64 -2.79 1.08
N LEU A 83 10.91 -2.57 1.30
CA LEU A 83 11.96 -3.17 0.49
C LEU A 83 12.32 -4.53 1.11
N LYS A 84 12.38 -5.58 0.31
CA LYS A 84 12.45 -6.96 0.79
C LYS A 84 13.66 -7.75 0.27
N SER A 85 14.49 -7.15 -0.60
CA SER A 85 15.67 -7.84 -1.13
C SER A 85 16.82 -7.78 -0.14
N VAL A 86 17.28 -8.93 0.35
CA VAL A 86 18.42 -9.00 1.28
C VAL A 86 19.68 -8.40 0.63
N LYS A 87 19.93 -8.70 -0.62
CA LYS A 87 21.10 -8.18 -1.36
C LYS A 87 21.04 -6.65 -1.45
N LYS A 88 19.89 -6.09 -1.80
CA LYS A 88 19.71 -4.65 -1.90
C LYS A 88 19.77 -3.98 -0.53
N SER A 89 19.29 -4.63 0.54
CA SER A 89 19.35 -4.05 1.88
C SER A 89 20.79 -3.84 2.35
N ASN A 90 21.71 -4.73 1.96
CA ASN A 90 23.12 -4.58 2.29
C ASN A 90 23.80 -3.44 1.54
N SER A 91 23.37 -3.13 0.31
CA SER A 91 23.96 -2.07 -0.51
C SER A 91 23.26 -0.72 -0.38
N GLN A 92 22.00 -0.71 0.11
CA GLN A 92 21.16 0.48 0.18
C GLN A 92 20.54 0.64 1.56
N ARG A 93 21.34 0.57 2.62
CA ARG A 93 20.87 0.57 4.00
C ARG A 93 20.02 1.77 4.38
N LYS A 94 20.40 2.97 3.95
CA LYS A 94 19.66 4.19 4.28
C LYS A 94 18.25 4.16 3.71
N GLU A 95 18.10 3.72 2.48
CA GLU A 95 16.80 3.64 1.83
C GLU A 95 15.92 2.58 2.48
N TYR A 96 16.49 1.40 2.82
CA TYR A 96 15.76 0.36 3.53
C TYR A 96 15.28 0.82 4.89
N PHE A 97 16.13 1.52 5.65
CA PHE A 97 15.74 2.10 6.92
C PHE A 97 14.62 3.12 6.74
N ASP A 98 14.77 4.03 5.76
CA ASP A 98 13.81 5.08 5.53
C ASP A 98 12.44 4.52 5.11
N VAL A 99 12.40 3.58 4.16
CA VAL A 99 11.14 2.98 3.70
C VAL A 99 10.54 2.08 4.78
N ASN A 100 11.33 1.16 5.33
CA ASN A 100 10.80 0.12 6.21
C ASN A 100 10.54 0.61 7.64
N VAL A 101 11.30 1.58 8.12
CA VAL A 101 11.14 2.13 9.48
C VAL A 101 10.40 3.46 9.46
N ASN A 102 10.95 4.47 8.78
CA ASN A 102 10.35 5.80 8.77
C ASN A 102 9.01 5.82 8.04
N GLY A 103 8.90 5.11 6.92
CA GLY A 103 7.64 4.99 6.18
C GLY A 103 6.55 4.35 7.01
N THR A 104 6.87 3.25 7.71
CA THR A 104 5.93 2.58 8.60
C THR A 104 5.53 3.46 9.77
N ARG A 105 6.48 4.20 10.35
CA ARG A 105 6.20 5.16 11.42
C ARG A 105 5.27 6.26 10.94
N ASN A 106 5.46 6.79 9.74
CA ASN A 106 4.56 7.78 9.14
C ASN A 106 3.14 7.24 9.02
N LEU A 107 2.99 5.98 8.60
CA LEU A 107 1.69 5.34 8.46
C LEU A 107 1.00 5.21 9.81
N ILE A 108 1.70 4.75 10.84
CA ILE A 108 1.16 4.62 12.20
C ILE A 108 0.72 5.98 12.72
N ASN A 109 1.56 7.01 12.57
CA ASN A 109 1.25 8.37 13.03
C ASN A 109 0.02 8.91 12.31
N ALA A 110 -0.10 8.69 11.01
CA ALA A 110 -1.25 9.14 10.23
C ALA A 110 -2.54 8.46 10.70
N LEU A 111 -2.48 7.16 11.01
CA LEU A 111 -3.63 6.42 11.53
C LEU A 111 -4.08 6.94 12.89
N GLU A 112 -3.14 7.29 13.76
CA GLU A 112 -3.46 7.85 15.08
C GLU A 112 -4.10 9.22 14.98
N GLU A 113 -3.68 10.04 14.02
CA GLU A 113 -4.17 11.41 13.87
C GLU A 113 -5.58 11.53 13.27
N ILE A 114 -6.05 10.53 12.55
CA ILE A 114 -7.37 10.56 11.93
C ILE A 114 -8.51 10.10 12.83
N ASP A 115 -8.19 9.49 13.95
CA ASP A 115 -9.20 9.16 14.97
C ASP A 115 -9.60 10.41 15.76
#